data_82e3228ab4ca03bedc4a7d24ec3ada98
#
_entry.id   82e3228ab4ca03bedc4a7d24ec3ada98
#
_cell.length_a   1.000
_cell.length_b   1.000
_cell.length_c   1.000
_cell.angle_alpha   90.00
_cell.angle_beta   90.00
_cell.angle_gamma   90.00
#
_symmetry.space_group_name_H-M   'P 1'
#
loop_
_entity.id
_entity.type
_entity.pdbx_description
1 polymer ?
#
loop_
_entity_poly.entity_id
_entity_poly.type
_entity_poly.pdbx_seq_one_letter_code
_entity_poly.pdbx_strand_id
1 'polypeptide(L)'
;MAYDGSRTRLRLLVAVLVLAAVLVAPRAALAGRGGTPSIAWSPCNGQFECATVDVPLDYDRPRGPSVELALRRLPAADPSRRIGSLFLNPGGPGRSGVGFVLTDGPTLFTEEVRARYDLVGFDPRGIVHSTPARCFDSAEQWNPPFEVPFVFPQTREEERLRVAADHYIVDACDRRAGPIIEHMSTANVARDLDVLRERVGDRELHYVGYSYGSYLGITYAALFPDRVGALVIDGVLDPVAWSSGQGREGSFLPVSTRLRSHRSAQATLEEFFRLCDAAGPRCAFSGAAAERFAALADRVRRDPIDVVDPAGTIVLSIDYTGFIQITLRAMYDSAEWEFFAKELAGWERASVPVPLSARLDPSERRLPYVAPEEPDYVNEVEGYPAVECSDSINPGDYGAWSSAGARADRSGYFGRLWTWASSLCADWRWSDEDRYLGPFDRATANPVLVVGNRFDPSTRYEGAVAAADLLPRSALLTVNGWGHLAAGRSSCADEAVGRYLLDGVTPAPGTECEQDVPPFGKPPGAR
;
A
#
# COMPACT_ATOMS: atom_id res chain seq x y z
N MET A 1 -71.13 53.93 55.83
CA MET A 1 -70.80 52.57 55.33
C MET A 1 -70.96 52.59 53.82
N ALA A 2 -69.88 52.82 53.09
CA ALA A 2 -69.87 52.94 51.65
C ALA A 2 -69.30 51.63 51.08
N TYR A 3 -69.89 51.12 50.04
CA TYR A 3 -69.37 49.98 49.29
C TYR A 3 -69.16 50.45 47.86
N ASP A 4 -67.90 50.39 47.49
CA ASP A 4 -67.32 50.88 46.25
C ASP A 4 -67.48 49.84 45.10
N GLY A 5 -68.12 50.30 44.01
CA GLY A 5 -68.48 49.49 42.82
C GLY A 5 -67.64 49.75 41.61
N SER A 6 -66.23 49.77 41.71
CA SER A 6 -65.38 50.14 40.58
C SER A 6 -64.30 49.12 40.17
N ARG A 7 -64.48 47.82 40.47
CA ARG A 7 -63.44 46.81 40.14
C ARG A 7 -63.85 45.79 39.09
N THR A 8 -64.99 45.90 38.45
CA THR A 8 -65.47 44.82 37.55
C THR A 8 -65.31 45.11 36.04
N ARG A 9 -64.90 46.34 35.66
CA ARG A 9 -64.77 46.68 34.23
C ARG A 9 -63.32 46.69 33.66
N LEU A 10 -62.33 46.46 34.51
CA LEU A 10 -60.91 46.46 34.05
C LEU A 10 -60.35 45.07 33.82
N ARG A 11 -61.08 43.98 34.12
CA ARG A 11 -60.64 42.60 33.93
C ARG A 11 -61.02 42.00 32.57
N LEU A 12 -61.87 42.58 31.78
CA LEU A 12 -62.26 42.06 30.47
C LEU A 12 -61.43 42.63 29.30
N LEU A 13 -60.74 43.75 29.47
CA LEU A 13 -59.90 44.34 28.41
C LEU A 13 -58.47 43.81 28.41
N VAL A 14 -57.99 43.18 29.49
CA VAL A 14 -56.66 42.57 29.55
C VAL A 14 -56.68 41.14 29.01
N ALA A 15 -57.82 40.45 29.00
CA ALA A 15 -57.94 39.08 28.50
C ALA A 15 -57.94 38.98 26.95
N VAL A 16 -58.34 40.06 26.25
CA VAL A 16 -58.40 40.07 24.77
C VAL A 16 -57.06 40.46 24.14
N LEU A 17 -56.18 41.18 24.83
CA LEU A 17 -54.86 41.57 24.34
C LEU A 17 -53.80 40.52 24.58
N VAL A 18 -53.99 39.50 25.43
CA VAL A 18 -53.08 38.41 25.68
C VAL A 18 -53.28 37.25 24.67
N LEU A 19 -54.47 37.11 24.05
CA LEU A 19 -54.73 36.07 23.05
C LEU A 19 -54.28 36.44 21.64
N ALA A 20 -53.91 37.69 21.34
CA ALA A 20 -53.39 38.10 20.03
C ALA A 20 -51.85 38.08 19.94
N ALA A 21 -51.17 37.93 21.07
CA ALA A 21 -49.68 37.89 21.09
C ALA A 21 -49.06 36.48 21.06
N VAL A 22 -49.89 35.42 21.04
CA VAL A 22 -49.39 34.02 21.05
C VAL A 22 -49.34 33.41 19.64
N LEU A 23 -49.75 34.13 18.58
CA LEU A 23 -49.79 33.58 17.22
C LEU A 23 -48.70 34.07 16.26
N VAL A 24 -47.70 34.80 16.74
CA VAL A 24 -46.48 35.13 15.98
C VAL A 24 -45.24 34.80 16.82
N ALA A 25 -45.12 33.55 17.23
CA ALA A 25 -43.82 33.01 17.52
C ALA A 25 -43.11 32.80 16.17
N PRO A 26 -41.91 33.39 15.93
CA PRO A 26 -41.12 32.97 14.82
C PRO A 26 -40.87 31.47 15.03
N ARG A 27 -41.27 30.65 14.07
CA ARG A 27 -40.70 29.32 13.94
C ARG A 27 -39.19 29.52 13.89
N ALA A 28 -38.54 29.42 15.04
CA ALA A 28 -37.13 29.10 15.05
C ALA A 28 -37.03 27.84 14.18
N ALA A 29 -36.46 27.99 13.00
CA ALA A 29 -36.05 26.88 12.21
C ALA A 29 -35.25 26.02 13.19
N LEU A 30 -35.72 24.81 13.46
CA LEU A 30 -34.87 23.74 13.94
C LEU A 30 -33.75 23.72 12.93
N ALA A 31 -32.60 24.33 13.27
CA ALA A 31 -31.36 24.11 12.60
C ALA A 31 -31.23 22.59 12.62
N GLY A 32 -31.45 21.98 11.47
CA GLY A 32 -31.26 20.56 11.29
C GLY A 32 -29.91 20.24 11.89
N ARG A 33 -29.81 19.17 12.64
CA ARG A 33 -28.51 18.54 12.93
C ARG A 33 -27.79 18.53 11.60
N GLY A 34 -26.74 19.36 11.45
CA GLY A 34 -25.99 19.47 10.22
C GLY A 34 -25.51 18.07 9.87
N GLY A 35 -26.14 17.47 8.86
CA GLY A 35 -25.64 16.21 8.32
C GLY A 35 -24.23 16.47 7.84
N THR A 36 -23.33 15.54 8.07
CA THR A 36 -21.98 15.57 7.52
C THR A 36 -22.10 15.83 6.02
N PRO A 37 -21.43 16.87 5.45
CA PRO A 37 -21.55 17.16 4.03
C PRO A 37 -21.18 15.93 3.20
N SER A 38 -22.04 15.53 2.26
CA SER A 38 -21.71 14.46 1.31
C SER A 38 -20.61 14.89 0.34
N ILE A 39 -19.87 13.93 -0.21
CA ILE A 39 -18.85 14.19 -1.22
C ILE A 39 -19.49 14.74 -2.50
N ALA A 40 -18.96 15.83 -3.01
CA ALA A 40 -19.37 16.43 -4.29
C ALA A 40 -18.56 15.77 -5.44
N TRP A 41 -19.10 14.72 -6.01
CA TRP A 41 -18.50 14.03 -7.14
C TRP A 41 -18.69 14.80 -8.44
N SER A 42 -17.65 14.87 -9.27
CA SER A 42 -17.65 15.47 -10.60
C SER A 42 -17.14 14.47 -11.64
N PRO A 43 -17.72 14.40 -12.85
CA PRO A 43 -17.21 13.52 -13.90
C PRO A 43 -15.74 13.80 -14.22
N CYS A 44 -14.93 12.74 -14.33
CA CYS A 44 -13.54 12.81 -14.79
C CYS A 44 -13.18 11.51 -15.52
N ASN A 45 -12.31 11.60 -16.52
CA ASN A 45 -11.76 10.44 -17.25
C ASN A 45 -12.82 9.40 -17.68
N GLY A 46 -13.83 9.83 -18.42
CA GLY A 46 -14.85 8.96 -19.00
C GLY A 46 -15.87 8.45 -17.96
N GLN A 47 -15.77 7.20 -17.58
CA GLN A 47 -16.73 6.57 -16.64
C GLN A 47 -16.44 6.84 -15.16
N PHE A 48 -15.39 7.58 -14.85
CA PHE A 48 -14.98 7.86 -13.48
C PHE A 48 -15.54 9.20 -12.99
N GLU A 49 -15.58 9.33 -11.68
CA GLU A 49 -15.90 10.57 -10.99
C GLU A 49 -14.80 10.89 -9.97
N CYS A 50 -14.44 12.17 -9.89
CA CYS A 50 -13.39 12.67 -9.00
C CYS A 50 -13.98 13.62 -7.96
N ALA A 51 -13.31 13.70 -6.83
CA ALA A 51 -13.66 14.63 -5.75
C ALA A 51 -12.43 14.92 -4.89
N THR A 52 -12.53 15.96 -4.07
CA THR A 52 -11.64 16.23 -2.95
C THR A 52 -12.40 16.33 -1.65
N VAL A 53 -11.74 15.98 -0.54
CA VAL A 53 -12.30 16.04 0.81
C VAL A 53 -11.29 16.61 1.77
N ASP A 54 -11.64 17.67 2.47
CA ASP A 54 -10.83 18.21 3.56
C ASP A 54 -10.97 17.35 4.82
N VAL A 55 -9.81 17.02 5.43
CA VAL A 55 -9.70 16.37 6.73
C VAL A 55 -8.75 17.16 7.63
N PRO A 56 -8.84 17.05 8.96
CA PRO A 56 -7.90 17.74 9.85
C PRO A 56 -6.45 17.29 9.57
N LEU A 57 -5.52 18.22 9.55
CA LEU A 57 -4.09 17.88 9.57
C LEU A 57 -3.76 17.08 10.83
N ASP A 58 -4.28 17.54 11.97
CA ASP A 58 -4.09 16.97 13.30
C ASP A 58 -5.47 16.67 13.91
N TYR A 59 -5.74 15.40 14.22
CA TYR A 59 -7.02 14.97 14.78
C TYR A 59 -7.24 15.38 16.23
N ASP A 60 -6.16 15.71 16.96
CA ASP A 60 -6.26 16.30 18.30
C ASP A 60 -6.67 17.79 18.24
N ARG A 61 -6.44 18.42 17.09
CA ARG A 61 -6.80 19.81 16.81
C ARG A 61 -7.71 19.93 15.58
N PRO A 62 -8.93 19.34 15.58
CA PRO A 62 -9.78 19.19 14.39
C PRO A 62 -10.31 20.52 13.80
N ARG A 63 -10.12 21.65 14.49
CA ARG A 63 -10.43 23.01 14.01
C ARG A 63 -9.18 23.75 13.54
N GLY A 64 -8.02 23.10 13.53
CA GLY A 64 -6.76 23.61 13.04
C GLY A 64 -6.66 23.58 11.52
N PRO A 65 -5.45 23.57 10.97
CA PRO A 65 -5.24 23.38 9.54
C PRO A 65 -5.85 22.07 9.03
N SER A 66 -6.28 22.05 7.76
CA SER A 66 -6.74 20.86 7.05
C SER A 66 -5.77 20.43 5.95
N VAL A 67 -5.91 19.19 5.53
CA VAL A 67 -5.30 18.65 4.33
C VAL A 67 -6.40 18.18 3.38
N GLU A 68 -6.20 18.35 2.09
CA GLU A 68 -7.11 17.89 1.06
C GLU A 68 -6.73 16.47 0.63
N LEU A 69 -7.71 15.57 0.59
CA LEU A 69 -7.58 14.22 0.07
C LEU A 69 -8.22 14.15 -1.32
N ALA A 70 -7.47 13.63 -2.29
CA ALA A 70 -7.97 13.37 -3.63
C ALA A 70 -8.62 11.98 -3.69
N LEU A 71 -9.78 11.91 -4.37
CA LEU A 71 -10.55 10.68 -4.56
C LEU A 71 -10.91 10.46 -6.01
N ARG A 72 -10.96 9.20 -6.40
CA ARG A 72 -11.56 8.76 -7.67
C ARG A 72 -12.53 7.61 -7.41
N ARG A 73 -13.68 7.66 -8.06
CA ARG A 73 -14.70 6.64 -7.97
C ARG A 73 -14.99 6.06 -9.35
N LEU A 74 -15.08 4.72 -9.43
CA LEU A 74 -15.73 4.01 -10.52
C LEU A 74 -17.10 3.56 -10.03
N PRO A 75 -18.21 4.19 -10.48
CA PRO A 75 -19.56 3.87 -9.99
C PRO A 75 -19.93 2.41 -10.23
N ALA A 76 -20.80 1.86 -9.38
CA ALA A 76 -21.38 0.53 -9.55
C ALA A 76 -22.06 0.41 -10.93
N ALA A 77 -21.78 -0.71 -11.63
CA ALA A 77 -22.34 -0.92 -12.96
C ALA A 77 -23.87 -1.11 -12.96
N ASP A 78 -24.45 -1.51 -11.81
CA ASP A 78 -25.91 -1.56 -11.58
C ASP A 78 -26.27 -0.76 -10.31
N PRO A 79 -26.54 0.54 -10.45
CA PRO A 79 -26.88 1.40 -9.32
C PRO A 79 -28.12 0.96 -8.53
N SER A 80 -29.03 0.19 -9.16
CA SER A 80 -30.25 -0.29 -8.51
C SER A 80 -29.98 -1.40 -7.48
N ARG A 81 -28.82 -2.08 -7.58
CA ARG A 81 -28.37 -3.14 -6.67
C ARG A 81 -27.15 -2.72 -5.82
N ARG A 82 -26.80 -1.44 -5.85
CA ARG A 82 -25.65 -0.92 -5.11
C ARG A 82 -25.71 -1.27 -3.63
N ILE A 83 -24.62 -1.81 -3.08
CA ILE A 83 -24.44 -2.11 -1.65
C ILE A 83 -23.84 -0.90 -0.93
N GLY A 84 -22.76 -0.32 -1.46
CA GLY A 84 -22.01 0.75 -0.83
C GLY A 84 -20.75 1.09 -1.62
N SER A 85 -19.82 1.76 -0.96
CA SER A 85 -18.50 2.07 -1.50
C SER A 85 -17.48 1.03 -1.04
N LEU A 86 -16.70 0.49 -1.97
CA LEU A 86 -15.56 -0.39 -1.70
C LEU A 86 -14.28 0.44 -1.83
N PHE A 87 -13.67 0.77 -0.71
CA PHE A 87 -12.42 1.52 -0.68
C PHE A 87 -11.24 0.62 -1.01
N LEU A 88 -10.32 1.10 -1.85
CA LEU A 88 -9.17 0.36 -2.35
C LEU A 88 -7.87 1.07 -2.00
N ASN A 89 -6.88 0.31 -1.53
CA ASN A 89 -5.53 0.80 -1.34
C ASN A 89 -4.50 -0.17 -1.96
N PRO A 90 -3.69 0.28 -2.94
CA PRO A 90 -2.72 -0.56 -3.65
C PRO A 90 -1.46 -0.88 -2.84
N GLY A 91 -1.26 -0.22 -1.70
CA GLY A 91 -0.07 -0.39 -0.86
C GLY A 91 1.05 0.59 -1.17
N GLY A 92 2.25 0.11 -1.19
CA GLY A 92 3.51 0.85 -1.20
C GLY A 92 4.20 0.70 0.15
N PRO A 93 4.06 1.65 1.11
CA PRO A 93 3.21 2.85 1.14
C PRO A 93 3.60 3.91 0.10
N GLY A 94 2.72 4.89 -0.12
CA GLY A 94 3.01 6.02 -1.02
C GLY A 94 2.43 5.87 -2.44
N ARG A 95 1.82 4.73 -2.80
CA ARG A 95 1.19 4.58 -4.13
C ARG A 95 -0.19 5.24 -4.18
N SER A 96 -0.51 5.84 -5.33
CA SER A 96 -1.78 6.50 -5.58
C SER A 96 -2.96 5.50 -5.65
N GLY A 97 -3.94 5.64 -4.75
CA GLY A 97 -5.21 4.93 -4.83
C GLY A 97 -6.12 5.49 -5.92
N VAL A 98 -6.05 6.80 -6.17
CA VAL A 98 -6.72 7.48 -7.30
C VAL A 98 -6.30 6.87 -8.62
N GLY A 99 -4.99 6.68 -8.76
CA GLY A 99 -4.40 6.03 -9.90
C GLY A 99 -4.78 4.57 -10.03
N PHE A 100 -4.72 3.83 -8.97
CA PHE A 100 -5.05 2.41 -8.95
C PHE A 100 -6.48 2.12 -9.41
N VAL A 101 -7.46 2.91 -8.97
CA VAL A 101 -8.85 2.74 -9.45
C VAL A 101 -8.98 3.04 -10.94
N LEU A 102 -8.20 3.99 -11.47
CA LEU A 102 -8.23 4.31 -12.90
C LEU A 102 -7.74 3.15 -13.77
N THR A 103 -6.61 2.52 -13.39
CA THR A 103 -5.97 1.47 -14.19
C THR A 103 -6.55 0.10 -13.94
N ASP A 104 -6.66 -0.30 -12.70
CA ASP A 104 -6.97 -1.67 -12.30
C ASP A 104 -8.45 -1.86 -11.98
N GLY A 105 -9.11 -0.81 -11.48
CA GLY A 105 -10.51 -0.87 -11.05
C GLY A 105 -11.48 -1.53 -12.02
N PRO A 106 -11.40 -1.29 -13.34
CA PRO A 106 -12.33 -1.91 -14.31
C PRO A 106 -12.28 -3.44 -14.38
N THR A 107 -11.12 -4.06 -14.04
CA THR A 107 -10.86 -5.49 -14.21
C THR A 107 -10.51 -6.23 -12.93
N LEU A 108 -10.38 -5.49 -11.80
CA LEU A 108 -9.86 -6.02 -10.53
C LEU A 108 -10.78 -7.05 -9.87
N PHE A 109 -12.09 -6.93 -10.06
CA PHE A 109 -13.09 -7.77 -9.42
C PHE A 109 -14.01 -8.45 -10.43
N THR A 110 -14.72 -9.49 -9.96
CA THR A 110 -15.77 -10.15 -10.73
C THR A 110 -16.86 -9.15 -11.16
N GLU A 111 -17.57 -9.45 -12.25
CA GLU A 111 -18.67 -8.62 -12.76
C GLU A 111 -19.74 -8.33 -11.69
N GLU A 112 -20.04 -9.32 -10.81
CA GLU A 112 -21.05 -9.17 -9.77
C GLU A 112 -20.60 -8.19 -8.68
N VAL A 113 -19.33 -8.19 -8.26
CA VAL A 113 -18.78 -7.19 -7.34
C VAL A 113 -18.80 -5.79 -8.00
N ARG A 114 -18.40 -5.71 -9.28
CA ARG A 114 -18.44 -4.48 -10.08
C ARG A 114 -19.85 -3.92 -10.25
N ALA A 115 -20.85 -4.81 -10.34
CA ALA A 115 -22.25 -4.38 -10.44
C ALA A 115 -22.74 -3.72 -9.16
N ARG A 116 -22.21 -4.11 -7.99
CA ARG A 116 -22.81 -3.80 -6.69
C ARG A 116 -22.04 -2.81 -5.82
N TYR A 117 -20.79 -2.48 -6.15
CA TYR A 117 -19.99 -1.52 -5.40
C TYR A 117 -19.51 -0.36 -6.26
N ASP A 118 -19.56 0.86 -5.70
CA ASP A 118 -18.71 1.94 -6.17
C ASP A 118 -17.28 1.60 -5.73
N LEU A 119 -16.34 1.47 -6.66
CA LEU A 119 -14.93 1.33 -6.31
C LEU A 119 -14.34 2.71 -6.06
N VAL A 120 -13.81 2.94 -4.87
CA VAL A 120 -13.27 4.23 -4.45
C VAL A 120 -11.79 4.11 -4.12
N GLY A 121 -10.95 4.79 -4.89
CA GLY A 121 -9.56 5.01 -4.55
C GLY A 121 -9.37 6.41 -3.97
N PHE A 122 -8.46 6.52 -3.04
CA PHE A 122 -8.02 7.81 -2.51
C PHE A 122 -6.51 7.83 -2.38
N ASP A 123 -5.91 8.98 -2.56
CA ASP A 123 -4.51 9.16 -2.22
C ASP A 123 -4.42 9.49 -0.73
N PRO A 124 -3.63 8.74 0.05
CA PRO A 124 -3.43 9.07 1.46
C PRO A 124 -2.88 10.49 1.64
N ARG A 125 -3.06 11.06 2.84
CA ARG A 125 -2.43 12.33 3.20
C ARG A 125 -0.92 12.28 2.92
N GLY A 126 -0.37 13.35 2.41
CA GLY A 126 1.03 13.45 2.05
C GLY A 126 1.39 12.84 0.68
N ILE A 127 0.45 12.18 -0.03
CA ILE A 127 0.73 11.37 -1.21
C ILE A 127 0.08 11.98 -2.47
N VAL A 128 0.85 12.05 -3.53
CA VAL A 128 0.55 12.37 -4.93
C VAL A 128 -0.46 13.51 -5.12
N HIS A 129 -1.76 13.21 -5.33
CA HIS A 129 -2.81 14.19 -5.64
C HIS A 129 -3.49 14.77 -4.39
N SER A 130 -3.34 14.14 -3.22
CA SER A 130 -3.70 14.73 -1.93
C SER A 130 -2.71 15.83 -1.58
N THR A 131 -2.96 16.63 -0.51
CA THR A 131 -1.95 17.59 -0.04
C THR A 131 -0.62 16.86 0.13
N PRO A 132 0.38 17.04 -0.77
CA PRO A 132 1.56 16.19 -0.79
C PRO A 132 2.64 16.66 0.18
N ALA A 133 3.34 15.73 0.81
CA ALA A 133 4.62 16.00 1.46
C ALA A 133 5.71 16.02 0.40
N ARG A 134 6.18 17.20 0.01
CA ARG A 134 7.20 17.36 -1.03
C ARG A 134 8.54 17.81 -0.44
N CYS A 135 9.55 16.98 -0.63
CA CYS A 135 10.92 17.29 -0.22
C CYS A 135 11.72 17.97 -1.35
N PHE A 136 11.28 17.85 -2.61
CA PHE A 136 11.93 18.34 -3.81
C PHE A 136 10.94 19.06 -4.74
N ASP A 137 11.45 19.82 -5.71
CA ASP A 137 10.64 20.49 -6.73
C ASP A 137 10.48 19.63 -8.00
N SER A 138 11.39 18.69 -8.22
CA SER A 138 11.37 17.78 -9.40
C SER A 138 11.99 16.44 -9.06
N ALA A 139 11.70 15.42 -9.90
CA ALA A 139 12.25 14.09 -9.75
C ALA A 139 13.79 14.04 -9.86
N GLU A 140 14.39 14.94 -10.62
CA GLU A 140 15.86 14.99 -10.75
C GLU A 140 16.54 15.40 -9.46
N GLN A 141 15.88 16.24 -8.65
CA GLN A 141 16.47 16.79 -7.42
C GLN A 141 16.59 15.78 -6.28
N TRP A 142 15.86 14.66 -6.30
CA TRP A 142 16.04 13.64 -5.26
C TRP A 142 17.22 12.71 -5.52
N ASN A 143 17.84 12.79 -6.69
CA ASN A 143 19.18 12.25 -6.86
C ASN A 143 20.18 13.18 -6.15
N PRO A 144 20.99 12.66 -5.21
CA PRO A 144 21.99 13.48 -4.54
C PRO A 144 23.01 14.05 -5.55
N PRO A 145 23.65 15.20 -5.27
CA PRO A 145 24.63 15.82 -6.17
C PRO A 145 25.96 15.05 -6.23
N PHE A 146 25.97 13.79 -5.86
CA PHE A 146 27.10 12.86 -5.94
C PHE A 146 26.58 11.48 -6.40
N GLU A 147 27.45 10.73 -7.04
CA GLU A 147 27.08 9.42 -7.60
C GLU A 147 26.87 8.37 -6.51
N VAL A 148 25.75 7.63 -6.60
CA VAL A 148 25.46 6.42 -5.80
C VAL A 148 25.27 5.27 -6.77
N PRO A 149 26.38 4.60 -7.18
CA PRO A 149 26.39 3.66 -8.29
C PRO A 149 25.96 2.24 -7.88
N PHE A 150 25.07 2.11 -6.90
CA PHE A 150 24.58 0.83 -6.39
C PHE A 150 23.14 0.95 -5.89
N VAL A 151 22.42 -0.16 -5.89
CA VAL A 151 21.06 -0.23 -5.35
C VAL A 151 21.07 -0.37 -3.82
N PHE A 152 21.97 -1.18 -3.31
CA PHE A 152 22.18 -1.39 -1.87
C PHE A 152 23.67 -1.63 -1.57
N PRO A 153 24.16 -1.15 -0.42
CA PRO A 153 25.60 -1.16 -0.14
C PRO A 153 26.13 -2.57 0.14
N GLN A 154 27.30 -2.88 -0.40
CA GLN A 154 28.05 -4.12 -0.19
C GLN A 154 29.29 -3.92 0.66
N THR A 155 29.87 -2.71 0.62
CA THR A 155 31.12 -2.33 1.29
C THR A 155 30.87 -1.21 2.29
N ARG A 156 31.81 -1.00 3.21
CA ARG A 156 31.75 0.12 4.16
C ARG A 156 31.79 1.50 3.47
N GLU A 157 32.42 1.59 2.31
CA GLU A 157 32.45 2.82 1.53
C GLU A 157 31.07 3.12 0.96
N GLU A 158 30.42 2.12 0.36
CA GLU A 158 29.05 2.24 -0.14
C GLU A 158 28.05 2.50 0.99
N GLU A 159 28.23 1.89 2.18
CA GLU A 159 27.42 2.21 3.35
C GLU A 159 27.53 3.71 3.71
N ARG A 160 28.73 4.32 3.64
CA ARG A 160 28.91 5.76 3.88
C ARG A 160 28.24 6.61 2.81
N LEU A 161 28.33 6.22 1.53
CA LEU A 161 27.62 6.92 0.45
C LEU A 161 26.11 6.82 0.60
N ARG A 162 25.59 5.64 0.99
CA ARG A 162 24.16 5.47 1.27
C ARG A 162 23.70 6.35 2.42
N VAL A 163 24.43 6.40 3.52
CA VAL A 163 24.12 7.29 4.66
C VAL A 163 24.13 8.75 4.22
N ALA A 164 25.08 9.16 3.39
CA ALA A 164 25.11 10.53 2.86
C ALA A 164 23.90 10.84 1.96
N ALA A 165 23.43 9.87 1.18
CA ALA A 165 22.23 10.00 0.37
C ALA A 165 20.96 10.08 1.24
N ASP A 166 20.87 9.28 2.28
CA ASP A 166 19.76 9.31 3.24
C ASP A 166 19.69 10.69 3.94
N HIS A 167 20.82 11.20 4.43
CA HIS A 167 20.89 12.55 5.02
C HIS A 167 20.47 13.65 4.02
N TYR A 168 20.88 13.54 2.75
CA TYR A 168 20.48 14.50 1.71
C TYR A 168 18.95 14.57 1.57
N ILE A 169 18.26 13.41 1.56
CA ILE A 169 16.80 13.33 1.47
C ILE A 169 16.16 13.90 2.75
N VAL A 170 16.62 13.48 3.93
CA VAL A 170 16.08 13.95 5.21
C VAL A 170 16.23 15.47 5.35
N ASP A 171 17.39 16.02 4.99
CA ASP A 171 17.62 17.48 5.00
C ASP A 171 16.75 18.24 3.99
N ALA A 172 16.43 17.64 2.84
CA ALA A 172 15.50 18.24 1.89
C ALA A 172 14.06 18.26 2.45
N CYS A 173 13.62 17.16 3.06
CA CYS A 173 12.32 17.07 3.71
C CYS A 173 12.19 18.08 4.87
N ASP A 174 13.23 18.23 5.70
CA ASP A 174 13.25 19.20 6.80
C ASP A 174 13.03 20.65 6.33
N ARG A 175 13.53 20.98 5.17
CA ARG A 175 13.36 22.32 4.60
C ARG A 175 12.03 22.55 3.90
N ARG A 176 11.35 21.51 3.38
CA ARG A 176 10.32 21.68 2.34
C ARG A 176 9.01 20.92 2.57
N ALA A 177 9.03 19.78 3.27
CA ALA A 177 7.83 18.94 3.40
C ALA A 177 6.68 19.62 4.16
N GLY A 178 6.98 20.62 4.98
CA GLY A 178 6.00 21.30 5.80
C GLY A 178 5.47 20.43 6.96
N PRO A 179 4.46 20.88 7.68
CA PRO A 179 3.99 20.18 8.89
C PRO A 179 3.32 18.84 8.62
N ILE A 180 2.90 18.56 7.39
CA ILE A 180 2.22 17.29 7.05
C ILE A 180 3.10 16.06 7.32
N ILE A 181 4.42 16.19 7.22
CA ILE A 181 5.35 15.07 7.42
C ILE A 181 5.31 14.50 8.84
N GLU A 182 4.85 15.26 9.82
CA GLU A 182 4.66 14.85 11.22
C GLU A 182 3.32 14.13 11.45
N HIS A 183 2.46 14.05 10.41
CA HIS A 183 1.10 13.52 10.51
C HIS A 183 0.80 12.42 9.47
N MET A 184 1.83 11.74 8.96
CA MET A 184 1.70 10.74 7.90
C MET A 184 1.57 9.30 8.39
N SER A 185 1.34 9.06 9.69
CA SER A 185 1.16 7.71 10.20
C SER A 185 -0.08 7.03 9.59
N THR A 186 -0.01 5.71 9.46
CA THR A 186 -1.15 4.88 9.05
C THR A 186 -2.36 5.06 9.96
N ALA A 187 -2.17 5.39 11.24
CA ALA A 187 -3.26 5.71 12.16
C ALA A 187 -4.05 6.96 11.71
N ASN A 188 -3.35 8.00 11.24
CA ASN A 188 -4.02 9.19 10.70
C ASN A 188 -4.70 8.88 9.35
N VAL A 189 -4.09 8.07 8.48
CA VAL A 189 -4.73 7.59 7.25
C VAL A 189 -5.99 6.75 7.55
N ALA A 190 -5.98 5.93 8.60
CA ALA A 190 -7.15 5.18 9.03
C ALA A 190 -8.28 6.09 9.55
N ARG A 191 -7.95 7.19 10.24
CA ARG A 191 -8.93 8.23 10.63
C ARG A 191 -9.50 8.95 9.41
N ASP A 192 -8.64 9.27 8.43
CA ASP A 192 -9.08 9.83 7.13
C ASP A 192 -10.09 8.90 6.46
N LEU A 193 -9.76 7.61 6.38
CA LEU A 193 -10.62 6.60 5.77
C LEU A 193 -11.98 6.50 6.47
N ASP A 194 -12.03 6.69 7.80
CA ASP A 194 -13.30 6.72 8.53
C ASP A 194 -14.12 7.99 8.23
N VAL A 195 -13.47 9.14 8.06
CA VAL A 195 -14.12 10.36 7.59
C VAL A 195 -14.67 10.16 6.17
N LEU A 196 -13.88 9.56 5.26
CA LEU A 196 -14.34 9.27 3.90
C LEU A 196 -15.52 8.32 3.88
N ARG A 197 -15.50 7.24 4.69
CA ARG A 197 -16.65 6.33 4.88
C ARG A 197 -17.92 7.08 5.28
N GLU A 198 -17.82 7.98 6.25
CA GLU A 198 -18.96 8.78 6.70
C GLU A 198 -19.45 9.73 5.60
N ARG A 199 -18.52 10.35 4.85
CA ARG A 199 -18.83 11.31 3.78
C ARG A 199 -19.46 10.68 2.55
N VAL A 200 -19.19 9.40 2.24
CA VAL A 200 -19.91 8.65 1.19
C VAL A 200 -21.28 8.15 1.68
N GLY A 201 -21.57 8.26 2.98
CA GLY A 201 -22.84 7.88 3.59
C GLY A 201 -22.92 6.43 4.06
N ASP A 202 -21.81 5.71 4.10
CA ASP A 202 -21.77 4.30 4.48
C ASP A 202 -21.61 4.13 6.00
N ARG A 203 -22.41 3.24 6.60
CA ARG A 203 -22.36 2.97 8.04
C ARG A 203 -21.11 2.19 8.44
N GLU A 204 -20.70 1.26 7.62
CA GLU A 204 -19.56 0.37 7.81
C GLU A 204 -18.59 0.53 6.63
N LEU A 205 -17.31 0.32 6.89
CA LEU A 205 -16.28 0.36 5.86
C LEU A 205 -16.23 -0.97 5.11
N HIS A 206 -16.39 -0.91 3.78
CA HIS A 206 -15.97 -2.00 2.89
C HIS A 206 -14.63 -1.62 2.28
N TYR A 207 -13.65 -2.53 2.39
CA TYR A 207 -12.25 -2.21 2.09
C TYR A 207 -11.49 -3.40 1.53
N VAL A 208 -10.66 -3.15 0.53
CA VAL A 208 -9.64 -4.11 0.08
C VAL A 208 -8.29 -3.42 0.09
N GLY A 209 -7.37 -3.97 0.87
CA GLY A 209 -5.99 -3.47 0.98
C GLY A 209 -4.98 -4.48 0.51
N TYR A 210 -4.10 -4.03 -0.38
CA TYR A 210 -3.03 -4.82 -0.96
C TYR A 210 -1.68 -4.41 -0.37
N SER A 211 -0.80 -5.39 -0.06
CA SER A 211 0.55 -5.09 0.43
C SER A 211 0.51 -4.21 1.70
N TYR A 212 1.15 -3.03 1.70
CA TYR A 212 1.00 -2.06 2.80
C TYR A 212 -0.47 -1.73 3.12
N GLY A 213 -1.36 -1.74 2.12
CA GLY A 213 -2.81 -1.55 2.35
C GLY A 213 -3.40 -2.56 3.32
N SER A 214 -2.78 -3.73 3.51
CA SER A 214 -3.15 -4.69 4.54
C SER A 214 -2.91 -4.15 5.95
N TYR A 215 -1.79 -3.45 6.17
CA TYR A 215 -1.51 -2.80 7.44
C TYR A 215 -2.47 -1.64 7.74
N LEU A 216 -2.85 -0.86 6.71
CA LEU A 216 -3.90 0.15 6.84
C LEU A 216 -5.23 -0.47 7.25
N GLY A 217 -5.64 -1.57 6.60
CA GLY A 217 -6.86 -2.31 6.95
C GLY A 217 -6.85 -2.85 8.38
N ILE A 218 -5.74 -3.43 8.83
CA ILE A 218 -5.56 -3.93 10.20
C ILE A 218 -5.60 -2.77 11.22
N THR A 219 -4.94 -1.65 10.91
CA THR A 219 -4.95 -0.46 11.76
C THR A 219 -6.36 0.14 11.86
N TYR A 220 -7.10 0.20 10.75
CA TYR A 220 -8.50 0.63 10.77
C TYR A 220 -9.36 -0.31 11.64
N ALA A 221 -9.21 -1.62 11.47
CA ALA A 221 -9.93 -2.61 12.28
C ALA A 221 -9.63 -2.48 13.78
N ALA A 222 -8.39 -2.12 14.15
CA ALA A 222 -8.01 -1.88 15.53
C ALA A 222 -8.58 -0.57 16.10
N LEU A 223 -8.63 0.50 15.31
CA LEU A 223 -9.13 1.81 15.74
C LEU A 223 -10.67 1.89 15.71
N PHE A 224 -11.31 1.27 14.72
CA PHE A 224 -12.77 1.36 14.47
C PHE A 224 -13.42 -0.03 14.33
N PRO A 225 -13.28 -0.94 15.30
CA PRO A 225 -13.71 -2.34 15.16
C PRO A 225 -15.24 -2.47 14.89
N ASP A 226 -16.04 -1.57 15.44
CA ASP A 226 -17.51 -1.59 15.27
C ASP A 226 -17.98 -1.01 13.91
N ARG A 227 -17.03 -0.49 13.09
CA ARG A 227 -17.30 0.11 11.78
C ARG A 227 -16.76 -0.74 10.63
N VAL A 228 -16.21 -1.90 10.90
CA VAL A 228 -15.74 -2.84 9.88
C VAL A 228 -16.94 -3.54 9.24
N GLY A 229 -17.12 -3.33 7.94
CA GLY A 229 -18.02 -4.08 7.06
C GLY A 229 -17.31 -5.30 6.45
N ALA A 230 -17.21 -5.39 5.13
CA ALA A 230 -16.37 -6.37 4.47
C ALA A 230 -14.94 -5.82 4.34
N LEU A 231 -13.99 -6.45 5.01
CA LEU A 231 -12.57 -6.04 5.00
C LEU A 231 -11.70 -7.19 4.53
N VAL A 232 -11.05 -7.01 3.37
CA VAL A 232 -10.13 -7.96 2.75
C VAL A 232 -8.72 -7.39 2.78
N ILE A 233 -7.75 -8.21 3.14
CA ILE A 233 -6.32 -7.89 3.09
C ILE A 233 -5.57 -8.98 2.34
N ASP A 234 -4.82 -8.61 1.29
CA ASP A 234 -4.05 -9.50 0.43
C ASP A 234 -2.59 -9.04 0.36
N GLY A 235 -1.65 -9.98 0.43
CA GLY A 235 -0.23 -9.67 0.56
C GLY A 235 0.06 -8.99 1.90
N VAL A 236 -0.10 -9.75 2.98
CA VAL A 236 -0.30 -9.20 4.33
C VAL A 236 1.02 -8.92 5.03
N LEU A 237 1.18 -7.69 5.51
CA LEU A 237 2.24 -7.31 6.44
C LEU A 237 1.89 -7.77 7.87
N ASP A 238 2.86 -8.40 8.54
CA ASP A 238 2.76 -8.65 10.00
C ASP A 238 2.73 -7.30 10.74
N PRO A 239 1.61 -6.93 11.38
CA PRO A 239 1.45 -5.59 11.95
C PRO A 239 2.38 -5.33 13.14
N VAL A 240 2.76 -6.38 13.88
CA VAL A 240 3.70 -6.27 14.99
C VAL A 240 5.13 -6.07 14.44
N ALA A 241 5.52 -6.82 13.42
CA ALA A 241 6.83 -6.66 12.79
C ALA A 241 6.97 -5.28 12.13
N TRP A 242 5.90 -4.75 11.51
CA TRP A 242 5.89 -3.40 10.94
C TRP A 242 6.05 -2.32 12.01
N SER A 243 5.24 -2.34 13.05
CA SER A 243 5.18 -1.26 14.05
C SER A 243 6.39 -1.27 15.02
N SER A 244 6.42 -2.18 15.96
CA SER A 244 7.41 -2.20 17.05
C SER A 244 8.33 -3.41 17.07
N GLY A 245 7.97 -4.48 16.35
CA GLY A 245 8.56 -5.80 16.52
C GLY A 245 8.13 -6.46 17.84
N GLN A 246 8.62 -7.67 18.07
CA GLN A 246 8.36 -8.40 19.32
C GLN A 246 9.20 -7.83 20.47
N GLY A 247 8.54 -7.45 21.56
CA GLY A 247 9.22 -6.92 22.75
C GLY A 247 10.00 -5.63 22.46
N ARG A 248 11.32 -5.72 22.34
CA ARG A 248 12.21 -4.58 22.08
C ARG A 248 12.90 -4.62 20.73
N GLU A 249 12.46 -5.46 19.80
CA GLU A 249 13.11 -5.60 18.49
C GLU A 249 13.27 -4.27 17.77
N GLY A 250 12.27 -3.40 17.80
CA GLY A 250 12.32 -2.08 17.15
C GLY A 250 13.48 -1.21 17.58
N SER A 251 14.03 -1.39 18.80
CA SER A 251 15.16 -0.59 19.29
C SER A 251 16.53 -1.03 18.76
N PHE A 252 16.63 -2.19 18.10
CA PHE A 252 17.92 -2.71 17.60
C PHE A 252 17.84 -3.41 16.24
N LEU A 253 16.64 -3.59 15.68
CA LEU A 253 16.43 -4.26 14.40
C LEU A 253 15.56 -3.40 13.49
N PRO A 254 16.02 -3.03 12.28
CA PRO A 254 15.26 -2.26 11.31
C PRO A 254 13.94 -2.92 10.92
N VAL A 255 12.90 -2.12 10.62
CA VAL A 255 11.56 -2.58 10.23
C VAL A 255 11.62 -3.56 9.06
N SER A 256 12.35 -3.23 8.00
CA SER A 256 12.52 -4.07 6.81
C SER A 256 13.18 -5.42 7.12
N THR A 257 14.04 -5.49 8.14
CA THR A 257 14.63 -6.76 8.59
C THR A 257 13.64 -7.58 9.44
N ARG A 258 12.82 -6.93 10.28
CA ARG A 258 11.79 -7.59 11.10
C ARG A 258 10.73 -8.28 10.24
N LEU A 259 10.34 -7.66 9.13
CA LEU A 259 9.40 -8.21 8.15
C LEU A 259 9.90 -9.51 7.51
N ARG A 260 11.22 -9.72 7.48
CA ARG A 260 11.88 -10.92 6.92
C ARG A 260 11.56 -11.17 5.44
N SER A 261 11.19 -10.15 4.69
CA SER A 261 10.91 -10.23 3.24
C SER A 261 12.08 -10.81 2.44
N HIS A 262 13.33 -10.60 2.90
CA HIS A 262 14.52 -11.23 2.30
C HIS A 262 14.47 -12.77 2.28
N ARG A 263 13.82 -13.40 3.28
CA ARG A 263 13.67 -14.87 3.32
C ARG A 263 12.60 -15.34 2.35
N SER A 264 11.52 -14.58 2.25
CA SER A 264 10.45 -14.90 1.32
C SER A 264 10.90 -14.74 -0.13
N ALA A 265 11.62 -13.65 -0.43
CA ALA A 265 12.23 -13.46 -1.75
C ALA A 265 13.19 -14.61 -2.11
N GLN A 266 14.00 -15.08 -1.14
CA GLN A 266 14.89 -16.22 -1.35
C GLN A 266 14.12 -17.52 -1.60
N ALA A 267 13.07 -17.80 -0.81
CA ALA A 267 12.23 -18.97 -1.01
C ALA A 267 11.52 -18.97 -2.38
N THR A 268 11.05 -17.79 -2.82
CA THR A 268 10.45 -17.63 -4.15
C THR A 268 11.48 -17.87 -5.28
N LEU A 269 12.71 -17.39 -5.11
CA LEU A 269 13.79 -17.65 -6.07
C LEU A 269 14.18 -19.13 -6.11
N GLU A 270 14.25 -19.81 -4.97
CA GLU A 270 14.51 -21.26 -4.90
C GLU A 270 13.39 -22.05 -5.58
N GLU A 271 12.16 -21.61 -5.42
CA GLU A 271 11.01 -22.21 -6.10
C GLU A 271 11.04 -21.96 -7.62
N PHE A 272 11.48 -20.77 -8.07
CA PHE A 272 11.76 -20.52 -9.48
C PHE A 272 12.78 -21.52 -10.04
N PHE A 273 13.90 -21.78 -9.36
CA PHE A 273 14.89 -22.76 -9.79
C PHE A 273 14.30 -24.16 -9.87
N ARG A 274 13.59 -24.58 -8.83
CA ARG A 274 12.95 -25.91 -8.78
C ARG A 274 11.98 -26.12 -9.93
N LEU A 275 11.12 -25.14 -10.21
CA LEU A 275 10.12 -25.22 -11.28
C LEU A 275 10.77 -25.11 -12.66
N CYS A 276 11.81 -24.30 -12.82
CA CYS A 276 12.59 -24.19 -14.05
C CYS A 276 13.24 -25.53 -14.40
N ASP A 277 13.91 -26.18 -13.46
CA ASP A 277 14.54 -27.49 -13.68
C ASP A 277 13.49 -28.56 -13.97
N ALA A 278 12.36 -28.57 -13.27
CA ALA A 278 11.25 -29.50 -13.53
C ALA A 278 10.60 -29.27 -14.91
N ALA A 279 10.60 -28.04 -15.41
CA ALA A 279 10.06 -27.72 -16.74
C ALA A 279 10.96 -28.21 -17.88
N GLY A 280 12.24 -28.46 -17.62
CA GLY A 280 13.21 -28.91 -18.61
C GLY A 280 13.30 -27.94 -19.80
N PRO A 281 13.16 -28.39 -21.05
CA PRO A 281 13.32 -27.53 -22.24
C PRO A 281 12.35 -26.34 -22.32
N ARG A 282 11.29 -26.31 -21.51
CA ARG A 282 10.36 -25.15 -21.45
C ARG A 282 10.93 -23.97 -20.68
N CYS A 283 11.90 -24.21 -19.80
CA CYS A 283 12.66 -23.16 -19.15
C CYS A 283 14.05 -23.02 -19.78
N ALA A 284 14.36 -21.84 -20.32
CA ALA A 284 15.64 -21.58 -21.00
C ALA A 284 16.86 -21.70 -20.07
N PHE A 285 16.64 -21.61 -18.76
CA PHE A 285 17.69 -21.68 -17.73
C PHE A 285 17.65 -23.00 -16.94
N SER A 286 16.96 -24.05 -17.44
CA SER A 286 16.89 -25.36 -16.81
C SER A 286 18.25 -26.11 -16.85
N GLY A 287 18.40 -27.07 -15.94
CA GLY A 287 19.60 -27.87 -15.77
C GLY A 287 20.56 -27.29 -14.75
N ALA A 288 20.34 -27.60 -13.47
CA ALA A 288 21.09 -27.06 -12.32
C ALA A 288 20.95 -25.53 -12.21
N ALA A 289 19.69 -25.04 -12.28
CA ALA A 289 19.38 -23.61 -12.34
C ALA A 289 19.95 -22.83 -11.14
N ALA A 290 19.91 -23.39 -9.94
CA ALA A 290 20.45 -22.76 -8.74
C ALA A 290 21.97 -22.58 -8.80
N GLU A 291 22.71 -23.61 -9.20
CA GLU A 291 24.19 -23.58 -9.32
C GLU A 291 24.63 -22.63 -10.43
N ARG A 292 23.89 -22.62 -11.55
CA ARG A 292 24.17 -21.72 -12.67
C ARG A 292 23.91 -20.25 -12.26
N PHE A 293 22.84 -19.99 -11.53
CA PHE A 293 22.56 -18.65 -10.99
C PHE A 293 23.66 -18.21 -10.02
N ALA A 294 24.09 -19.07 -9.12
CA ALA A 294 25.18 -18.76 -8.18
C ALA A 294 26.48 -18.41 -8.94
N ALA A 295 26.85 -19.19 -9.95
CA ALA A 295 28.02 -18.91 -10.78
C ALA A 295 27.90 -17.59 -11.54
N LEU A 296 26.69 -17.27 -12.06
CA LEU A 296 26.40 -16.00 -12.73
C LEU A 296 26.48 -14.83 -11.74
N ALA A 297 25.89 -14.94 -10.56
CA ALA A 297 25.94 -13.91 -9.52
C ALA A 297 27.38 -13.63 -9.07
N ASP A 298 28.20 -14.68 -8.89
CA ASP A 298 29.62 -14.54 -8.55
C ASP A 298 30.44 -13.91 -9.69
N ARG A 299 30.08 -14.15 -10.93
CA ARG A 299 30.69 -13.47 -12.08
C ARG A 299 30.34 -11.98 -12.06
N VAL A 300 29.05 -11.65 -11.91
CA VAL A 300 28.57 -10.26 -11.94
C VAL A 300 29.14 -9.43 -10.79
N ARG A 301 29.50 -10.05 -9.67
CA ARG A 301 30.24 -9.36 -8.58
C ARG A 301 31.60 -8.83 -9.02
N ARG A 302 32.24 -9.45 -10.00
CA ARG A 302 33.58 -9.09 -10.47
C ARG A 302 33.56 -8.32 -11.77
N ASP A 303 32.56 -8.57 -12.60
CA ASP A 303 32.46 -8.08 -13.97
C ASP A 303 30.98 -7.82 -14.32
N PRO A 304 30.56 -6.56 -14.30
CA PRO A 304 29.18 -6.19 -14.60
C PRO A 304 28.72 -6.67 -15.98
N ILE A 305 27.42 -6.81 -16.17
CA ILE A 305 26.81 -7.12 -17.47
C ILE A 305 26.56 -5.81 -18.20
N ASP A 306 27.29 -5.56 -19.27
CA ASP A 306 27.06 -4.41 -20.13
C ASP A 306 25.95 -4.70 -21.15
N VAL A 307 24.95 -3.84 -21.19
CA VAL A 307 23.84 -3.88 -22.16
C VAL A 307 24.07 -2.80 -23.18
N VAL A 308 24.01 -3.16 -24.46
CA VAL A 308 24.30 -2.24 -25.56
C VAL A 308 23.07 -1.99 -26.43
N ASP A 309 23.01 -0.81 -27.03
CA ASP A 309 22.06 -0.47 -28.08
C ASP A 309 22.41 -1.15 -29.42
N PRO A 310 21.58 -1.04 -30.46
CA PRO A 310 21.89 -1.59 -31.78
C PRO A 310 23.16 -1.00 -32.44
N ALA A 311 23.64 0.16 -31.96
CA ALA A 311 24.89 0.77 -32.42
C ALA A 311 26.12 0.25 -31.67
N GLY A 312 25.93 -0.57 -30.64
CA GLY A 312 26.99 -1.12 -29.80
C GLY A 312 27.42 -0.19 -28.66
N THR A 313 26.65 0.86 -28.37
CA THR A 313 26.92 1.76 -27.24
C THR A 313 26.39 1.14 -25.97
N ILE A 314 27.19 1.15 -24.87
CA ILE A 314 26.73 0.71 -23.54
C ILE A 314 25.67 1.72 -23.08
N VAL A 315 24.44 1.24 -22.89
CA VAL A 315 23.29 2.03 -22.40
C VAL A 315 22.94 1.71 -20.96
N LEU A 316 23.40 0.55 -20.45
CA LEU A 316 23.20 0.11 -19.08
C LEU A 316 24.32 -0.84 -18.68
N SER A 317 24.88 -0.66 -17.50
CA SER A 317 25.80 -1.62 -16.88
C SER A 317 25.14 -2.18 -15.63
N ILE A 318 24.90 -3.48 -15.60
CA ILE A 318 24.23 -4.17 -14.50
C ILE A 318 25.30 -4.73 -13.57
N ASP A 319 25.54 -4.05 -12.47
CA ASP A 319 26.39 -4.54 -11.41
C ASP A 319 25.70 -5.63 -10.57
N TYR A 320 26.38 -6.17 -9.57
CA TYR A 320 25.81 -7.19 -8.70
C TYR A 320 24.52 -6.72 -8.00
N THR A 321 24.48 -5.48 -7.54
CA THR A 321 23.33 -4.96 -6.80
C THR A 321 22.11 -4.74 -7.69
N GLY A 322 22.34 -4.27 -8.90
CA GLY A 322 21.33 -4.18 -9.96
C GLY A 322 20.83 -5.56 -10.41
N PHE A 323 21.75 -6.54 -10.55
CA PHE A 323 21.39 -7.93 -10.88
C PHE A 323 20.44 -8.54 -9.83
N ILE A 324 20.74 -8.36 -8.54
CA ILE A 324 19.87 -8.85 -7.46
C ILE A 324 18.52 -8.10 -7.42
N GLN A 325 18.51 -6.80 -7.70
CA GLN A 325 17.27 -6.04 -7.79
C GLN A 325 16.37 -6.52 -8.94
N ILE A 326 16.96 -6.74 -10.13
CA ILE A 326 16.25 -7.31 -11.29
C ILE A 326 15.69 -8.69 -10.95
N THR A 327 16.48 -9.52 -10.26
CA THR A 327 16.04 -10.84 -9.80
C THR A 327 14.85 -10.73 -8.86
N LEU A 328 14.91 -9.85 -7.84
CA LEU A 328 13.78 -9.62 -6.95
C LEU A 328 12.52 -9.18 -7.71
N ARG A 329 12.68 -8.25 -8.64
CA ARG A 329 11.58 -7.75 -9.45
C ARG A 329 10.91 -8.85 -10.27
N ALA A 330 11.69 -9.75 -10.87
CA ALA A 330 11.16 -10.89 -11.60
C ALA A 330 10.35 -11.84 -10.69
N MET A 331 10.69 -11.92 -9.40
CA MET A 331 9.95 -12.75 -8.44
C MET A 331 8.55 -12.19 -8.11
N TYR A 332 8.30 -10.89 -8.31
CA TYR A 332 6.99 -10.26 -8.05
C TYR A 332 5.87 -10.76 -8.97
N ASP A 333 6.22 -11.22 -10.18
CA ASP A 333 5.24 -11.74 -11.12
C ASP A 333 5.74 -13.02 -11.80
N SER A 334 5.10 -14.14 -11.48
CA SER A 334 5.45 -15.44 -12.05
C SER A 334 5.20 -15.55 -13.56
N ALA A 335 4.40 -14.67 -14.15
CA ALA A 335 4.24 -14.57 -15.60
C ALA A 335 5.52 -14.08 -16.31
N GLU A 336 6.40 -13.36 -15.60
CA GLU A 336 7.68 -12.89 -16.11
C GLU A 336 8.81 -13.96 -16.02
N TRP A 337 8.58 -15.11 -15.37
CA TRP A 337 9.62 -16.10 -15.11
C TRP A 337 10.19 -16.75 -16.37
N GLU A 338 9.37 -16.96 -17.40
CA GLU A 338 9.88 -17.48 -18.68
C GLU A 338 10.81 -16.48 -19.38
N PHE A 339 10.45 -15.19 -19.32
CA PHE A 339 11.30 -14.12 -19.84
C PHE A 339 12.59 -14.00 -19.04
N PHE A 340 12.49 -13.94 -17.71
CA PHE A 340 13.65 -13.87 -16.83
C PHE A 340 14.63 -15.05 -17.03
N ALA A 341 14.11 -16.28 -17.22
CA ALA A 341 14.92 -17.44 -17.53
C ALA A 341 15.71 -17.29 -18.84
N LYS A 342 15.12 -16.66 -19.87
CA LYS A 342 15.79 -16.36 -21.15
C LYS A 342 16.91 -15.33 -20.95
N GLU A 343 16.65 -14.29 -20.17
CA GLU A 343 17.66 -13.26 -19.84
C GLU A 343 18.85 -13.89 -19.08
N LEU A 344 18.59 -14.68 -18.03
CA LEU A 344 19.63 -15.39 -17.29
C LEU A 344 20.50 -16.27 -18.20
N ALA A 345 19.86 -17.05 -19.08
CA ALA A 345 20.59 -17.89 -20.04
C ALA A 345 21.34 -17.07 -21.10
N GLY A 346 20.85 -15.88 -21.46
CA GLY A 346 21.53 -14.93 -22.32
C GLY A 346 22.78 -14.35 -21.64
N TRP A 347 22.63 -13.86 -20.44
CA TRP A 347 23.73 -13.29 -19.66
C TRP A 347 24.82 -14.31 -19.33
N GLU A 348 24.45 -15.56 -19.01
CA GLU A 348 25.40 -16.62 -18.75
C GLU A 348 26.32 -16.90 -19.96
N ARG A 349 25.77 -16.92 -21.17
CA ARG A 349 26.50 -17.17 -22.42
C ARG A 349 27.33 -15.99 -22.92
N ALA A 350 26.96 -14.77 -22.49
CA ALA A 350 27.57 -13.57 -23.00
C ALA A 350 29.01 -13.41 -22.48
N SER A 351 29.96 -13.53 -23.41
CA SER A 351 31.36 -13.09 -23.24
C SER A 351 31.61 -11.68 -23.79
N VAL A 352 30.55 -11.01 -24.27
CA VAL A 352 30.52 -9.67 -24.89
C VAL A 352 29.26 -8.95 -24.40
N PRO A 353 29.18 -7.61 -24.53
CA PRO A 353 27.96 -6.85 -24.19
C PRO A 353 26.71 -7.44 -24.82
N VAL A 354 25.61 -7.50 -24.06
CA VAL A 354 24.33 -8.05 -24.51
C VAL A 354 23.45 -6.95 -25.12
N PRO A 355 22.65 -7.23 -26.17
CA PRO A 355 21.72 -6.28 -26.70
C PRO A 355 20.65 -5.89 -25.66
N LEU A 356 20.27 -4.60 -25.65
CA LEU A 356 19.16 -4.12 -24.83
C LEU A 356 17.88 -4.85 -25.27
N SER A 357 17.25 -5.59 -24.35
CA SER A 357 15.87 -6.01 -24.54
C SER A 357 14.92 -4.88 -24.13
N ALA A 358 13.86 -4.65 -24.91
CA ALA A 358 12.87 -3.58 -24.62
C ALA A 358 12.28 -3.69 -23.20
N ARG A 359 12.30 -4.90 -22.61
CA ARG A 359 11.83 -5.12 -21.23
C ARG A 359 12.86 -4.81 -20.14
N LEU A 360 14.14 -4.58 -20.49
CA LEU A 360 15.16 -4.15 -19.52
C LEU A 360 15.42 -2.65 -19.56
N ASP A 361 14.84 -1.90 -20.51
CA ASP A 361 14.98 -0.45 -20.58
C ASP A 361 14.32 0.21 -19.35
N PRO A 362 15.10 0.82 -18.44
CA PRO A 362 14.53 1.49 -17.27
C PRO A 362 13.66 2.70 -17.65
N SER A 363 13.88 3.30 -18.84
CA SER A 363 13.11 4.47 -19.30
C SER A 363 11.73 4.07 -19.83
N GLU A 364 11.57 2.84 -20.35
CA GLU A 364 10.29 2.28 -20.76
C GLU A 364 9.53 1.60 -19.60
N ARG A 365 10.24 1.33 -18.50
CA ARG A 365 9.67 0.81 -17.24
C ARG A 365 9.31 1.91 -16.25
N ARG A 366 8.70 2.97 -16.69
CA ARG A 366 7.63 3.49 -15.88
C ARG A 366 6.66 2.31 -15.72
N LEU A 367 6.42 1.89 -14.47
CA LEU A 367 5.26 1.03 -14.18
C LEU A 367 4.14 1.52 -15.10
N PRO A 368 3.33 0.66 -15.75
CA PRO A 368 2.40 1.07 -16.80
C PRO A 368 1.30 2.00 -16.27
N TYR A 369 1.70 3.02 -15.50
CA TYR A 369 0.86 4.01 -14.93
C TYR A 369 1.47 5.40 -15.06
N VAL A 370 1.14 6.04 -16.17
CA VAL A 370 1.09 7.50 -16.27
C VAL A 370 -0.33 7.82 -16.71
N ALA A 371 -1.19 8.18 -15.76
CA ALA A 371 -2.42 8.89 -16.14
C ALA A 371 -2.01 10.18 -16.82
N PRO A 372 -2.74 10.63 -17.86
CA PRO A 372 -2.49 11.91 -18.54
C PRO A 372 -2.51 13.14 -17.62
N GLU A 373 -2.80 12.97 -16.35
CA GLU A 373 -2.99 14.00 -15.31
C GLU A 373 -2.03 13.82 -14.12
N GLU A 374 -0.99 12.95 -14.23
CA GLU A 374 -0.02 12.88 -13.14
C GLU A 374 0.77 14.18 -13.03
N PRO A 375 1.03 14.65 -11.79
CA PRO A 375 1.89 15.80 -11.58
C PRO A 375 3.29 15.51 -12.16
N ASP A 376 3.97 16.54 -12.65
CA ASP A 376 5.34 16.46 -13.20
C ASP A 376 6.34 15.81 -12.23
N TYR A 377 5.95 15.70 -10.96
CA TYR A 377 6.70 15.08 -9.90
C TYR A 377 5.79 14.27 -8.95
N VAL A 378 6.02 12.98 -8.89
CA VAL A 378 5.34 12.04 -7.99
C VAL A 378 6.26 11.78 -6.79
N ASN A 379 5.77 12.10 -5.58
CA ASN A 379 6.56 12.04 -4.35
C ASN A 379 6.60 10.63 -3.69
N GLU A 380 6.67 9.57 -4.49
CA GLU A 380 6.75 8.19 -3.96
C GLU A 380 8.04 7.95 -3.16
N VAL A 381 9.14 8.61 -3.55
CA VAL A 381 10.46 8.43 -2.93
C VAL A 381 10.47 8.89 -1.48
N GLU A 382 9.88 10.03 -1.18
CA GLU A 382 9.75 10.52 0.18
C GLU A 382 8.47 10.05 0.87
N GLY A 383 7.41 9.76 0.11
CA GLY A 383 6.15 9.29 0.65
C GLY A 383 6.28 7.91 1.32
N TYR A 384 7.07 7.01 0.72
CA TYR A 384 7.30 5.69 1.29
C TYR A 384 7.96 5.77 2.69
N PRO A 385 9.16 6.37 2.86
CA PRO A 385 9.79 6.46 4.18
C PRO A 385 9.01 7.35 5.15
N ALA A 386 8.30 8.37 4.67
CA ALA A 386 7.49 9.23 5.54
C ALA A 386 6.41 8.43 6.27
N VAL A 387 5.80 7.44 5.63
CA VAL A 387 4.83 6.55 6.28
C VAL A 387 5.54 5.46 7.09
N GLU A 388 6.50 4.73 6.48
CA GLU A 388 7.18 3.60 7.13
C GLU A 388 7.89 4.01 8.42
N CYS A 389 8.63 5.12 8.38
CA CYS A 389 9.39 5.59 9.55
C CYS A 389 8.51 6.27 10.61
N SER A 390 7.38 6.87 10.21
CA SER A 390 6.40 7.42 11.16
C SER A 390 5.65 6.31 11.90
N ASP A 391 5.33 5.20 11.24
CA ASP A 391 4.60 4.08 11.82
C ASP A 391 5.47 3.24 12.76
N SER A 392 6.77 3.10 12.45
CA SER A 392 7.61 2.06 13.03
C SER A 392 8.64 2.59 14.04
N ILE A 393 8.94 1.78 15.05
CA ILE A 393 10.10 2.02 15.92
C ILE A 393 11.33 1.43 15.23
N ASN A 394 12.36 2.24 15.06
CA ASN A 394 13.62 1.84 14.44
C ASN A 394 14.83 2.24 15.29
N PRO A 395 16.00 1.57 15.12
CA PRO A 395 17.25 2.03 15.70
C PRO A 395 17.64 3.41 15.13
N GLY A 396 18.21 4.29 15.95
CA GLY A 396 18.75 5.58 15.52
C GLY A 396 20.24 5.53 15.11
N ASP A 397 20.75 4.35 14.71
CA ASP A 397 22.15 4.13 14.35
C ASP A 397 22.26 3.24 13.12
N TYR A 398 22.88 3.73 12.06
CA TYR A 398 23.13 2.98 10.82
C TYR A 398 23.95 1.70 11.00
N GLY A 399 24.71 1.57 12.09
CA GLY A 399 25.39 0.33 12.48
C GLY A 399 24.44 -0.84 12.69
N ALA A 400 23.18 -0.56 13.06
CA ALA A 400 22.13 -1.57 13.15
C ALA A 400 21.78 -2.13 11.76
N TRP A 401 21.67 -1.28 10.72
CA TRP A 401 21.44 -1.71 9.33
C TRP A 401 22.62 -2.51 8.78
N SER A 402 23.83 -2.02 8.97
CA SER A 402 25.05 -2.75 8.57
C SER A 402 25.10 -4.16 9.19
N SER A 403 24.89 -4.24 10.50
CA SER A 403 24.90 -5.50 11.24
C SER A 403 23.75 -6.44 10.85
N ALA A 404 22.55 -5.90 10.67
CA ALA A 404 21.37 -6.67 10.27
C ALA A 404 21.49 -7.18 8.84
N GLY A 405 21.95 -6.34 7.89
CA GLY A 405 22.19 -6.71 6.50
C GLY A 405 23.22 -7.83 6.38
N ALA A 406 24.36 -7.70 7.06
CA ALA A 406 25.38 -8.74 7.08
C ALA A 406 24.89 -10.08 7.68
N ARG A 407 23.93 -10.04 8.62
CA ARG A 407 23.27 -11.25 9.12
C ARG A 407 22.28 -11.83 8.12
N ALA A 408 21.47 -10.97 7.49
CA ALA A 408 20.45 -11.36 6.54
C ALA A 408 21.02 -11.99 5.26
N ASP A 409 22.19 -11.51 4.80
CA ASP A 409 22.92 -12.10 3.64
C ASP A 409 23.28 -13.58 3.82
N ARG A 410 23.37 -14.07 5.06
CA ARG A 410 23.62 -15.51 5.30
C ARG A 410 22.44 -16.40 4.92
N SER A 411 21.27 -15.83 4.67
CA SER A 411 20.06 -16.55 4.25
C SER A 411 19.77 -16.45 2.75
N GLY A 412 20.67 -15.85 1.96
CA GLY A 412 20.51 -15.75 0.50
C GLY A 412 20.92 -14.39 -0.07
N TYR A 413 20.44 -14.08 -1.26
CA TYR A 413 20.87 -12.93 -2.05
C TYR A 413 20.24 -11.58 -1.64
N PHE A 414 19.10 -11.59 -0.96
CA PHE A 414 18.25 -10.40 -0.76
C PHE A 414 18.43 -9.73 0.61
N GLY A 415 19.40 -10.18 1.42
CA GLY A 415 19.57 -9.73 2.79
C GLY A 415 19.80 -8.24 2.92
N ARG A 416 20.88 -7.71 2.32
CA ARG A 416 21.19 -6.27 2.34
C ARG A 416 20.18 -5.46 1.55
N LEU A 417 19.70 -5.95 0.40
CA LEU A 417 18.70 -5.25 -0.39
C LEU A 417 17.49 -4.88 0.46
N TRP A 418 16.87 -5.86 1.10
CA TRP A 418 15.71 -5.59 1.97
C TRP A 418 16.08 -4.81 3.23
N THR A 419 17.22 -5.12 3.86
CA THR A 419 17.61 -4.42 5.09
C THR A 419 17.80 -2.92 4.86
N TRP A 420 18.51 -2.53 3.81
CA TRP A 420 18.80 -1.13 3.53
C TRP A 420 17.64 -0.35 2.88
N ALA A 421 16.54 -1.02 2.53
CA ALA A 421 15.34 -0.36 2.01
C ALA A 421 14.73 0.64 3.00
N SER A 422 14.87 0.40 4.32
CA SER A 422 14.39 1.30 5.38
C SER A 422 15.48 2.18 6.02
N SER A 423 16.64 2.36 5.38
CA SER A 423 17.77 3.05 6.02
C SER A 423 17.50 4.52 6.37
N LEU A 424 16.61 5.20 5.65
CA LEU A 424 16.14 6.54 5.97
C LEU A 424 15.56 6.64 7.39
N CYS A 425 15.00 5.56 7.94
CA CYS A 425 14.44 5.55 9.29
C CYS A 425 15.50 5.69 10.40
N ALA A 426 16.79 5.54 10.10
CA ALA A 426 17.87 5.76 11.05
C ALA A 426 18.04 7.24 11.45
N ASP A 427 17.73 8.16 10.53
CA ASP A 427 17.82 9.61 10.75
C ASP A 427 16.46 10.31 10.58
N TRP A 428 15.37 9.58 10.58
CA TRP A 428 14.03 10.15 10.43
C TRP A 428 13.68 11.00 11.65
N ARG A 429 13.54 12.32 11.44
CA ARG A 429 13.48 13.33 12.50
C ARG A 429 12.07 13.60 12.99
N TRP A 430 11.06 13.13 12.26
CA TRP A 430 9.66 13.39 12.55
C TRP A 430 9.02 12.17 13.21
N SER A 431 8.28 12.41 14.27
CA SER A 431 7.49 11.38 14.92
C SER A 431 6.02 11.80 14.90
N ASP A 432 5.18 10.94 14.40
CA ASP A 432 3.74 11.12 14.52
C ASP A 432 3.30 10.61 15.91
N GLU A 433 2.84 11.54 16.77
CA GLU A 433 2.39 11.21 18.12
C GLU A 433 1.15 10.30 18.10
N ASP A 434 0.36 10.39 17.03
CA ASP A 434 -0.86 9.63 16.80
C ASP A 434 -0.62 8.20 16.26
N ARG A 435 0.62 7.83 15.93
CA ARG A 435 0.93 6.50 15.38
C ARG A 435 0.39 5.37 16.27
N TYR A 436 -0.08 4.32 15.64
CA TYR A 436 -0.63 3.17 16.35
C TYR A 436 0.35 1.99 16.39
N LEU A 437 0.77 1.62 17.57
CA LEU A 437 1.73 0.53 17.80
C LEU A 437 1.07 -0.77 18.30
N GLY A 438 -0.26 -0.84 18.30
CA GLY A 438 -1.05 -1.95 18.80
C GLY A 438 -1.79 -1.61 20.12
N PRO A 439 -2.52 -2.55 20.67
CA PRO A 439 -2.70 -3.93 20.22
C PRO A 439 -3.59 -4.05 18.95
N PHE A 440 -3.31 -5.06 18.11
CA PHE A 440 -4.06 -5.33 16.88
C PHE A 440 -5.06 -6.48 17.02
N ASP A 441 -5.49 -6.80 18.21
CA ASP A 441 -6.29 -7.97 18.60
C ASP A 441 -7.74 -7.64 18.95
N ARG A 442 -8.28 -6.53 18.44
CA ARG A 442 -9.67 -6.16 18.69
C ARG A 442 -10.63 -6.98 17.82
N ALA A 443 -11.70 -7.48 18.45
CA ALA A 443 -12.78 -8.16 17.72
C ALA A 443 -13.59 -7.15 16.91
N THR A 444 -13.67 -7.36 15.61
CA THR A 444 -14.40 -6.50 14.66
C THR A 444 -15.88 -6.88 14.56
N ALA A 445 -16.74 -5.97 14.09
CA ALA A 445 -18.17 -6.21 13.88
C ALA A 445 -18.41 -7.38 12.89
N ASN A 446 -17.63 -7.42 11.81
CA ASN A 446 -17.63 -8.51 10.82
C ASN A 446 -16.23 -9.16 10.74
N PRO A 447 -16.11 -10.42 10.29
CA PRO A 447 -14.82 -11.07 10.12
C PRO A 447 -13.91 -10.32 9.14
N VAL A 448 -12.59 -10.44 9.30
CA VAL A 448 -11.60 -9.96 8.32
C VAL A 448 -11.16 -11.13 7.44
N LEU A 449 -11.23 -10.97 6.12
CA LEU A 449 -10.70 -11.95 5.19
C LEU A 449 -9.21 -11.67 4.92
N VAL A 450 -8.37 -12.59 5.33
CA VAL A 450 -6.91 -12.55 5.18
C VAL A 450 -6.53 -13.47 4.03
N VAL A 451 -5.89 -12.94 2.98
CA VAL A 451 -5.44 -13.70 1.82
C VAL A 451 -3.91 -13.78 1.84
N GLY A 452 -3.38 -14.99 1.81
CA GLY A 452 -1.93 -15.21 1.84
C GLY A 452 -1.47 -16.06 0.66
N ASN A 453 -0.51 -15.54 -0.13
CA ASN A 453 0.15 -16.25 -1.21
C ASN A 453 1.43 -16.93 -0.71
N ARG A 454 1.62 -18.23 -0.98
CA ARG A 454 2.73 -19.02 -0.40
C ARG A 454 4.12 -18.54 -0.82
N PHE A 455 4.30 -18.19 -2.08
CA PHE A 455 5.58 -17.73 -2.60
C PHE A 455 5.52 -16.24 -2.98
N ASP A 456 5.11 -15.41 -2.01
CA ASP A 456 5.13 -13.96 -2.14
C ASP A 456 6.53 -13.43 -1.75
N PRO A 457 7.28 -12.78 -2.65
CA PRO A 457 8.66 -12.34 -2.39
C PRO A 457 8.76 -11.09 -1.51
N SER A 458 7.64 -10.42 -1.25
CA SER A 458 7.58 -9.14 -0.52
C SER A 458 6.92 -9.28 0.83
N THR A 459 5.68 -9.76 0.83
CA THR A 459 4.84 -9.95 2.01
C THR A 459 4.69 -11.45 2.26
N ARG A 460 5.55 -11.98 3.10
CA ARG A 460 5.66 -13.42 3.30
C ARG A 460 4.36 -14.04 3.85
N TYR A 461 4.07 -15.28 3.42
CA TYR A 461 2.88 -16.03 3.82
C TYR A 461 2.70 -16.11 5.35
N GLU A 462 3.79 -16.29 6.12
CA GLU A 462 3.73 -16.32 7.58
C GLU A 462 3.30 -14.97 8.21
N GLY A 463 3.41 -13.86 7.46
CA GLY A 463 2.81 -12.58 7.87
C GLY A 463 1.29 -12.62 7.82
N ALA A 464 0.72 -13.24 6.78
CA ALA A 464 -0.72 -13.46 6.68
C ALA A 464 -1.23 -14.40 7.78
N VAL A 465 -0.49 -15.48 8.07
CA VAL A 465 -0.81 -16.39 9.20
C VAL A 465 -0.77 -15.64 10.52
N ALA A 466 0.30 -14.87 10.79
CA ALA A 466 0.42 -14.11 12.03
C ALA A 466 -0.70 -13.07 12.19
N ALA A 467 -1.09 -12.38 11.12
CA ALA A 467 -2.21 -11.44 11.15
C ALA A 467 -3.55 -12.14 11.40
N ALA A 468 -3.77 -13.30 10.76
CA ALA A 468 -4.98 -14.09 10.98
C ALA A 468 -5.07 -14.63 12.42
N ASP A 469 -3.96 -15.09 12.99
CA ASP A 469 -3.91 -15.55 14.38
C ASP A 469 -4.12 -14.41 15.39
N LEU A 470 -3.72 -13.19 15.03
CA LEU A 470 -3.84 -12.01 15.89
C LEU A 470 -5.26 -11.44 15.90
N LEU A 471 -5.97 -11.50 14.76
CA LEU A 471 -7.32 -10.95 14.60
C LEU A 471 -8.39 -11.95 15.09
N PRO A 472 -9.13 -11.66 16.20
CA PRO A 472 -10.03 -12.65 16.82
C PRO A 472 -11.17 -13.13 15.91
N ARG A 473 -11.55 -12.32 14.91
CA ARG A 473 -12.56 -12.64 13.90
C ARG A 473 -11.95 -12.51 12.52
N SER A 474 -11.21 -13.51 12.12
CA SER A 474 -10.59 -13.57 10.79
C SER A 474 -10.83 -14.91 10.11
N ALA A 475 -10.69 -14.94 8.80
CA ALA A 475 -10.62 -16.16 8.01
C ALA A 475 -9.40 -16.07 7.09
N LEU A 476 -8.51 -17.06 7.17
CA LEU A 476 -7.35 -17.18 6.30
C LEU A 476 -7.71 -17.97 5.04
N LEU A 477 -7.50 -17.36 3.88
CA LEU A 477 -7.51 -18.01 2.57
C LEU A 477 -6.06 -18.17 2.10
N THR A 478 -5.63 -19.39 1.92
CA THR A 478 -4.29 -19.70 1.40
C THR A 478 -4.33 -19.84 -0.12
N VAL A 479 -3.39 -19.21 -0.81
CA VAL A 479 -3.18 -19.41 -2.23
C VAL A 479 -1.83 -20.08 -2.47
N ASN A 480 -1.87 -21.23 -3.12
CA ASN A 480 -0.69 -21.97 -3.59
C ASN A 480 -0.24 -21.33 -4.92
N GLY A 481 0.39 -20.18 -4.84
CA GLY A 481 0.77 -19.36 -5.98
C GLY A 481 2.13 -18.69 -5.80
N TRP A 482 2.58 -18.01 -6.84
CA TRP A 482 3.89 -17.40 -6.98
C TRP A 482 3.78 -15.93 -7.40
N GLY A 483 4.50 -15.08 -6.72
CA GLY A 483 4.51 -13.64 -6.96
C GLY A 483 3.80 -12.84 -5.87
N HIS A 484 3.89 -11.52 -5.96
CA HIS A 484 3.31 -10.63 -4.97
C HIS A 484 1.80 -10.50 -5.17
N LEU A 485 1.02 -10.72 -4.10
CA LEU A 485 -0.44 -10.78 -4.06
C LEU A 485 -1.04 -12.05 -4.70
N ALA A 486 -2.29 -12.35 -4.35
CA ALA A 486 -3.08 -13.43 -4.91
C ALA A 486 -4.13 -12.93 -5.92
N ALA A 487 -4.57 -11.68 -5.80
CA ALA A 487 -5.60 -11.07 -6.63
C ALA A 487 -5.30 -11.19 -8.13
N GLY A 488 -6.27 -11.66 -8.91
CA GLY A 488 -6.17 -11.85 -10.36
C GLY A 488 -5.26 -13.00 -10.82
N ARG A 489 -4.76 -13.83 -9.87
CA ARG A 489 -3.90 -15.00 -10.17
C ARG A 489 -4.59 -16.33 -9.93
N SER A 490 -5.70 -16.33 -9.18
CA SER A 490 -6.47 -17.50 -8.83
C SER A 490 -7.96 -17.19 -8.88
N SER A 491 -8.66 -17.74 -9.87
CA SER A 491 -10.11 -17.61 -9.99
C SER A 491 -10.83 -18.11 -8.75
N CYS A 492 -10.32 -19.18 -8.11
CA CYS A 492 -10.81 -19.69 -6.84
C CYS A 492 -10.73 -18.62 -5.71
N ALA A 493 -9.60 -17.92 -5.62
CA ALA A 493 -9.42 -16.86 -4.62
C ALA A 493 -10.30 -15.64 -4.93
N ASP A 494 -10.34 -15.21 -6.19
CA ASP A 494 -11.15 -14.07 -6.64
C ASP A 494 -12.66 -14.32 -6.40
N GLU A 495 -13.15 -15.55 -6.64
CA GLU A 495 -14.53 -15.95 -6.32
C GLU A 495 -14.78 -15.99 -4.80
N ALA A 496 -13.82 -16.45 -3.99
CA ALA A 496 -13.96 -16.46 -2.53
C ALA A 496 -14.00 -15.05 -1.96
N VAL A 497 -13.14 -14.15 -2.44
CA VAL A 497 -13.15 -12.72 -2.13
C VAL A 497 -14.48 -12.09 -2.56
N GLY A 498 -14.95 -12.38 -3.78
CA GLY A 498 -16.22 -11.87 -4.30
C GLY A 498 -17.41 -12.28 -3.43
N ARG A 499 -17.51 -13.55 -3.05
CA ARG A 499 -18.58 -14.04 -2.14
C ARG A 499 -18.52 -13.37 -0.77
N TYR A 500 -17.33 -13.18 -0.23
CA TYR A 500 -17.20 -12.50 1.04
C TYR A 500 -17.62 -11.03 0.95
N LEU A 501 -17.22 -10.31 -0.10
CA LEU A 501 -17.61 -8.92 -0.32
C LEU A 501 -19.13 -8.76 -0.52
N LEU A 502 -19.77 -9.70 -1.21
CA LEU A 502 -21.20 -9.62 -1.57
C LEU A 502 -22.13 -10.09 -0.45
N ASP A 503 -21.77 -11.18 0.22
CA ASP A 503 -22.65 -11.92 1.10
C ASP A 503 -22.13 -12.07 2.54
N GLY A 504 -20.90 -11.58 2.82
CA GLY A 504 -20.23 -11.73 4.12
C GLY A 504 -19.79 -13.17 4.42
N VAL A 505 -19.80 -14.07 3.42
CA VAL A 505 -19.49 -15.49 3.59
C VAL A 505 -17.98 -15.71 3.46
N THR A 506 -17.33 -16.00 4.58
CA THR A 506 -15.91 -16.35 4.60
C THR A 506 -15.65 -17.77 4.10
N PRO A 507 -14.47 -18.05 3.52
CA PRO A 507 -14.03 -19.40 3.23
C PRO A 507 -14.03 -20.29 4.49
N ALA A 508 -14.24 -21.60 4.32
CA ALA A 508 -14.09 -22.54 5.43
C ALA A 508 -12.64 -22.57 5.94
N PRO A 509 -12.41 -22.81 7.24
CA PRO A 509 -11.05 -22.94 7.77
C PRO A 509 -10.24 -23.99 6.98
N GLY A 510 -9.00 -23.63 6.62
CA GLY A 510 -8.12 -24.49 5.83
C GLY A 510 -8.42 -24.53 4.33
N THR A 511 -9.26 -23.62 3.81
CA THR A 511 -9.46 -23.49 2.36
C THR A 511 -8.16 -23.08 1.69
N GLU A 512 -7.77 -23.84 0.67
CA GLU A 512 -6.63 -23.54 -0.21
C GLU A 512 -7.11 -23.39 -1.65
N CYS A 513 -6.54 -22.43 -2.36
CA CYS A 513 -6.75 -22.17 -3.79
C CYS A 513 -5.43 -22.35 -4.54
N GLU A 514 -5.50 -22.80 -5.79
CA GLU A 514 -4.34 -22.89 -6.66
C GLU A 514 -4.27 -21.66 -7.57
N GLN A 515 -3.06 -21.26 -7.97
CA GLN A 515 -2.88 -20.30 -9.06
C GLN A 515 -3.30 -20.94 -10.39
N ASP A 516 -4.06 -20.20 -11.21
CA ASP A 516 -4.65 -20.73 -12.44
C ASP A 516 -3.60 -21.15 -13.48
N VAL A 517 -2.53 -20.35 -13.60
CA VAL A 517 -1.44 -20.61 -14.54
C VAL A 517 -0.14 -20.80 -13.76
N PRO A 518 0.31 -22.05 -13.56
CA PRO A 518 1.59 -22.29 -12.89
C PRO A 518 2.77 -21.80 -13.76
N PRO A 519 3.88 -21.36 -13.15
CA PRO A 519 5.08 -20.96 -13.90
C PRO A 519 5.57 -22.07 -14.82
N PHE A 520 5.98 -21.70 -16.04
CA PHE A 520 6.40 -22.61 -17.11
C PHE A 520 5.33 -23.63 -17.52
N GLY A 521 4.09 -23.46 -17.04
CA GLY A 521 2.94 -24.27 -17.36
C GLY A 521 2.21 -23.77 -18.61
N LYS A 522 1.38 -24.65 -19.16
CA LYS A 522 0.40 -24.21 -20.18
C LYS A 522 -0.84 -23.68 -19.46
N PRO A 523 -1.48 -22.61 -19.99
CA PRO A 523 -2.79 -22.21 -19.50
C PRO A 523 -3.78 -23.38 -19.56
N PRO A 524 -4.74 -23.47 -18.63
CA PRO A 524 -5.81 -24.48 -18.71
C PRO A 524 -6.47 -24.45 -20.09
N GLY A 525 -6.46 -25.59 -20.80
CA GLY A 525 -7.07 -25.72 -22.13
C GLY A 525 -6.18 -25.44 -23.33
N ALA A 526 -4.93 -25.01 -23.19
CA ALA A 526 -3.96 -24.93 -24.29
C ALA A 526 -3.42 -26.36 -24.59
N ARG A 527 -3.85 -26.96 -25.72
CA ARG A 527 -3.34 -28.23 -26.26
C ARG A 527 -2.06 -28.04 -27.07
#